data_5e0e0f898d64c4b6543061b963986b69
#
_entry.id   5e0e0f898d64c4b6543061b963986b69
#
_cell.length_a   1.000
_cell.length_b   1.000
_cell.length_c   1.000
_cell.angle_alpha   90.00
_cell.angle_beta   90.00
_cell.angle_gamma   90.00
#
_symmetry.space_group_name_H-M   'P 1'
#
loop_
_entity.id
_entity.type
_entity.pdbx_description
1 polymer ?
#
loop_
_entity_poly.entity_id
_entity_poly.type
_entity_poly.pdbx_seq_one_letter_code
_entity_poly.pdbx_strand_id
1 'polypeptide(L)'
;MLTQIPLIKLAELQDHRVGGVMTPLIQRSETVADALRVVLMFNCRHAEPLYWTGSIRGDHAALTAWLDRPAELSISQADRICILAVLQAVTGFKSALGEAFQPTLIRIKPCWSETEWPTHFMGVPIEKNAPETELLLARSCLSASNPLRRDIHETPELVAERERYQEDAKTALLRNDTCSWIRAHLPTGNCDLTQLAVRLNCDKRTLQRRFERELSCRFSDLVDDVRAEMCVPLLESGVFPMQAIAEQLGYATSGNFSRFFQRRFGCTPRDWTRLAITG
;
A
#
# COMPACT_ATOMS: atom_id res chain seq x y z
N MET A 1 -0.02 12.04 29.82
CA MET A 1 -1.04 11.14 29.25
C MET A 1 -1.52 11.80 27.95
N LEU A 2 -0.98 11.43 26.80
CA LEU A 2 -1.57 11.78 25.51
C LEU A 2 -2.80 10.89 25.37
N THR A 3 -3.98 11.47 25.49
CA THR A 3 -5.26 10.83 25.18
C THR A 3 -5.16 10.33 23.74
N GLN A 4 -5.17 9.00 23.54
CA GLN A 4 -5.21 8.41 22.20
C GLN A 4 -6.52 8.84 21.55
N ILE A 5 -6.44 9.74 20.59
CA ILE A 5 -7.58 10.11 19.74
C ILE A 5 -7.90 8.86 18.92
N PRO A 6 -9.13 8.31 18.96
CA PRO A 6 -9.51 7.19 18.12
C PRO A 6 -9.25 7.52 16.65
N LEU A 7 -8.71 6.58 15.87
CA LEU A 7 -8.39 6.75 14.45
C LEU A 7 -9.58 7.28 13.64
N ILE A 8 -10.79 6.87 14.00
CA ILE A 8 -12.04 7.32 13.38
C ILE A 8 -12.24 8.82 13.55
N LYS A 9 -12.07 9.36 14.76
CA LYS A 9 -12.20 10.81 14.99
C LYS A 9 -11.13 11.60 14.25
N LEU A 10 -9.92 11.04 14.14
CA LEU A 10 -8.85 11.68 13.39
C LEU A 10 -9.17 11.72 11.89
N ALA A 11 -9.75 10.64 11.34
CA ALA A 11 -10.16 10.58 9.95
C ALA A 11 -11.32 11.54 9.62
N GLU A 12 -12.26 11.74 10.53
CA GLU A 12 -13.38 12.67 10.36
C GLU A 12 -12.96 14.15 10.31
N LEU A 13 -11.79 14.48 10.86
CA LEU A 13 -11.29 15.86 10.88
C LEU A 13 -10.64 16.29 9.54
N GLN A 14 -10.50 15.40 8.58
CA GLN A 14 -9.86 15.71 7.31
C GLN A 14 -10.72 16.62 6.43
N ASP A 15 -10.16 17.75 6.00
CA ASP A 15 -10.77 18.63 5.00
C ASP A 15 -10.21 18.33 3.60
N HIS A 16 -11.07 18.11 2.61
CA HIS A 16 -10.70 17.92 1.20
C HIS A 16 -10.01 19.14 0.57
N ARG A 17 -10.09 20.32 1.18
CA ARG A 17 -9.43 21.55 0.73
C ARG A 17 -7.90 21.53 0.87
N VAL A 18 -7.36 20.53 1.57
CA VAL A 18 -5.91 20.40 1.79
C VAL A 18 -5.17 19.84 0.54
N GLY A 19 -5.87 19.68 -0.58
CA GLY A 19 -5.32 19.06 -1.80
C GLY A 19 -4.20 19.82 -2.52
N GLY A 20 -3.92 21.09 -2.16
CA GLY A 20 -2.80 21.83 -2.74
C GLY A 20 -2.77 21.74 -4.28
N VAL A 21 -1.62 21.33 -4.81
CA VAL A 21 -1.37 21.17 -6.25
C VAL A 21 -2.24 20.09 -6.91
N MET A 22 -2.77 19.12 -6.14
CA MET A 22 -3.70 18.10 -6.67
C MET A 22 -5.04 18.68 -7.10
N THR A 23 -5.52 19.72 -6.43
CA THR A 23 -6.86 20.26 -6.66
C THR A 23 -7.10 20.64 -8.11
N PRO A 24 -6.22 21.39 -8.80
CA PRO A 24 -6.39 21.69 -10.22
C PRO A 24 -6.39 20.42 -11.10
N LEU A 25 -5.56 19.43 -10.80
CA LEU A 25 -5.49 18.19 -11.57
C LEU A 25 -6.76 17.34 -11.40
N ILE A 26 -7.29 17.26 -10.17
CA ILE A 26 -8.58 16.61 -9.90
C ILE A 26 -9.71 17.35 -10.64
N GLN A 27 -9.72 18.68 -10.62
CA GLN A 27 -10.75 19.48 -11.27
C GLN A 27 -10.71 19.37 -12.80
N ARG A 28 -9.60 18.99 -13.40
CA ARG A 28 -9.49 18.72 -14.84
C ARG A 28 -9.90 17.30 -15.22
N SER A 29 -9.96 16.39 -14.27
CA SER A 29 -10.34 15.01 -14.52
C SER A 29 -11.77 14.91 -15.01
N GLU A 30 -12.00 14.09 -16.05
CA GLU A 30 -13.33 13.93 -16.65
C GLU A 30 -14.21 13.01 -15.81
N THR A 31 -13.62 11.93 -15.32
CA THR A 31 -14.33 10.88 -14.59
C THR A 31 -13.82 10.76 -13.15
N VAL A 32 -14.59 10.08 -12.32
CA VAL A 32 -14.16 9.67 -10.97
C VAL A 32 -12.89 8.83 -11.04
N ALA A 33 -12.76 7.93 -12.02
CA ALA A 33 -11.54 7.13 -12.20
C ALA A 33 -10.31 8.00 -12.43
N ASP A 34 -10.43 9.04 -13.24
CA ASP A 34 -9.31 9.95 -13.52
C ASP A 34 -8.94 10.78 -12.28
N ALA A 35 -9.95 11.25 -11.53
CA ALA A 35 -9.73 11.96 -10.27
C ALA A 35 -9.04 11.07 -9.22
N LEU A 36 -9.48 9.82 -9.06
CA LEU A 36 -8.84 8.84 -8.18
C LEU A 36 -7.39 8.55 -8.61
N ARG A 37 -7.15 8.42 -9.91
CA ARG A 37 -5.80 8.20 -10.45
C ARG A 37 -4.86 9.35 -10.10
N VAL A 38 -5.31 10.60 -10.17
CA VAL A 38 -4.53 11.77 -9.73
C VAL A 38 -4.14 11.65 -8.27
N VAL A 39 -5.10 11.29 -7.39
CA VAL A 39 -4.82 11.13 -5.95
C VAL A 39 -3.84 9.99 -5.67
N LEU A 40 -4.00 8.84 -6.35
CA LEU A 40 -3.06 7.72 -6.21
C LEU A 40 -1.64 8.12 -6.63
N MET A 41 -1.50 8.85 -7.73
CA MET A 41 -0.20 9.37 -8.19
C MET A 41 0.42 10.34 -7.19
N PHE A 42 -0.39 11.24 -6.62
CA PHE A 42 0.08 12.23 -5.65
C PHE A 42 0.59 11.59 -4.36
N ASN A 43 -0.11 10.59 -3.85
CA ASN A 43 0.28 9.92 -2.62
C ASN A 43 1.64 9.21 -2.74
N CYS A 44 2.01 8.73 -3.92
CA CYS A 44 3.33 8.13 -4.15
C CYS A 44 4.49 9.08 -3.85
N ARG A 45 4.28 10.39 -3.93
CA ARG A 45 5.34 11.39 -3.74
C ARG A 45 5.30 12.09 -2.37
N HIS A 46 4.11 12.33 -1.84
CA HIS A 46 3.93 13.17 -0.66
C HIS A 46 3.67 12.43 0.63
N ALA A 47 3.37 11.15 0.53
CA ALA A 47 3.06 10.31 1.68
C ALA A 47 3.99 9.09 1.80
N GLU A 48 5.23 9.20 1.27
CA GLU A 48 6.23 8.16 1.55
C GLU A 48 6.38 7.97 3.06
N PRO A 49 6.33 6.74 3.53
CA PRO A 49 6.33 5.46 2.84
C PRO A 49 4.94 4.82 2.61
N LEU A 50 3.85 5.56 2.58
CA LEU A 50 2.49 5.07 2.34
C LEU A 50 2.18 5.04 0.83
N TYR A 51 1.70 3.90 0.35
CA TYR A 51 1.39 3.68 -1.06
C TYR A 51 -0.02 3.18 -1.25
N TRP A 52 -0.54 3.39 -2.46
CA TRP A 52 -1.85 2.92 -2.86
C TRP A 52 -1.76 2.14 -4.17
N THR A 53 -2.50 1.05 -4.24
CA THR A 53 -2.70 0.32 -5.50
C THR A 53 -4.16 0.21 -5.84
N GLY A 54 -4.48 0.29 -7.13
CA GLY A 54 -5.83 0.11 -7.64
C GLY A 54 -5.96 -1.19 -8.42
N SER A 55 -7.03 -1.94 -8.20
CA SER A 55 -7.33 -3.16 -8.97
C SER A 55 -8.83 -3.26 -9.26
N ILE A 56 -9.17 -3.93 -10.36
CA ILE A 56 -10.57 -4.26 -10.68
C ILE A 56 -10.82 -5.73 -10.37
N ARG A 57 -11.85 -6.00 -9.58
CA ARG A 57 -12.25 -7.35 -9.16
C ARG A 57 -13.76 -7.53 -9.38
N GLY A 58 -14.14 -8.07 -10.54
CA GLY A 58 -15.56 -8.21 -10.93
C GLY A 58 -16.26 -6.85 -10.98
N ASP A 59 -17.33 -6.69 -10.19
CA ASP A 59 -18.12 -5.47 -10.10
C ASP A 59 -17.57 -4.41 -9.12
N HIS A 60 -16.40 -4.65 -8.57
CA HIS A 60 -15.74 -3.74 -7.64
C HIS A 60 -14.40 -3.25 -8.16
N ALA A 61 -14.07 -2.02 -7.81
CA ALA A 61 -12.70 -1.52 -7.81
C ALA A 61 -12.19 -1.51 -6.37
N ALA A 62 -10.98 -1.99 -6.17
CA ALA A 62 -10.32 -1.99 -4.87
C ALA A 62 -9.16 -0.99 -4.87
N LEU A 63 -9.12 -0.14 -3.85
CA LEU A 63 -8.00 0.74 -3.52
C LEU A 63 -7.34 0.19 -2.26
N THR A 64 -6.17 -0.40 -2.40
CA THR A 64 -5.42 -1.03 -1.32
C THR A 64 -4.34 -0.09 -0.81
N ALA A 65 -4.34 0.21 0.48
CA ALA A 65 -3.30 0.98 1.15
C ALA A 65 -2.25 0.03 1.74
N TRP A 66 -0.98 0.36 1.54
CA TRP A 66 0.11 -0.35 2.15
C TRP A 66 1.28 0.59 2.47
N LEU A 67 2.10 0.21 3.43
CA LEU A 67 3.22 1.01 3.92
C LEU A 67 4.52 0.25 3.67
N ASP A 68 5.50 0.90 3.01
CA ASP A 68 6.89 0.45 3.00
C ASP A 68 7.47 0.77 4.38
N ARG A 69 7.36 -0.24 5.27
CA ARG A 69 7.52 -0.02 6.71
C ARG A 69 8.96 0.36 7.09
N PRO A 70 9.22 1.60 7.55
CA PRO A 70 10.49 1.94 8.18
C PRO A 70 10.79 1.03 9.37
N ALA A 71 12.08 0.77 9.61
CA ALA A 71 12.52 -0.14 10.69
C ALA A 71 12.06 0.30 12.08
N GLU A 72 11.81 1.59 12.27
CA GLU A 72 11.38 2.21 13.52
C GLU A 72 9.90 1.97 13.85
N LEU A 73 9.09 1.60 12.85
CA LEU A 73 7.66 1.34 13.04
C LEU A 73 7.39 -0.13 13.31
N SER A 74 6.59 -0.42 14.32
CA SER A 74 6.02 -1.75 14.51
C SER A 74 4.98 -2.05 13.43
N ILE A 75 4.66 -3.34 13.23
CA ILE A 75 3.62 -3.76 12.28
C ILE A 75 2.28 -3.15 12.63
N SER A 76 1.91 -3.19 13.91
CA SER A 76 0.65 -2.61 14.39
C SER A 76 0.57 -1.10 14.08
N GLN A 77 1.67 -0.36 14.18
CA GLN A 77 1.71 1.04 13.81
C GLN A 77 1.54 1.24 12.30
N ALA A 78 2.20 0.40 11.48
CA ALA A 78 2.08 0.43 10.04
C ALA A 78 0.64 0.13 9.58
N ASP A 79 0.00 -0.91 10.13
CA ASP A 79 -1.39 -1.24 9.82
C ASP A 79 -2.35 -0.12 10.23
N ARG A 80 -2.13 0.52 11.39
CA ARG A 80 -2.92 1.69 11.82
C ARG A 80 -2.80 2.87 10.87
N ILE A 81 -1.60 3.13 10.33
CA ILE A 81 -1.40 4.16 9.32
C ILE A 81 -2.19 3.84 8.05
N CYS A 82 -2.14 2.60 7.56
CA CYS A 82 -2.93 2.17 6.41
C CYS A 82 -4.44 2.29 6.64
N ILE A 83 -4.92 1.89 7.82
CA ILE A 83 -6.34 2.01 8.19
C ILE A 83 -6.75 3.49 8.22
N LEU A 84 -5.96 4.35 8.88
CA LEU A 84 -6.22 5.79 8.92
C LEU A 84 -6.29 6.37 7.51
N ALA A 85 -5.36 6.00 6.63
CA ALA A 85 -5.35 6.46 5.25
C ALA A 85 -6.62 6.07 4.48
N VAL A 86 -7.10 4.83 4.65
CA VAL A 86 -8.36 4.37 4.03
C VAL A 86 -9.56 5.16 4.57
N LEU A 87 -9.65 5.37 5.88
CA LEU A 87 -10.73 6.15 6.47
C LEU A 87 -10.70 7.62 5.99
N GLN A 88 -9.51 8.22 5.93
CA GLN A 88 -9.34 9.58 5.41
C GLN A 88 -9.69 9.68 3.92
N ALA A 89 -9.36 8.65 3.12
CA ALA A 89 -9.77 8.60 1.72
C ALA A 89 -11.30 8.58 1.58
N VAL A 90 -12.01 7.80 2.42
CA VAL A 90 -13.49 7.81 2.43
C VAL A 90 -14.01 9.19 2.75
N THR A 91 -13.52 9.84 3.81
CA THR A 91 -13.95 11.20 4.21
C THR A 91 -13.70 12.20 3.09
N GLY A 92 -12.47 12.25 2.59
CA GLY A 92 -12.05 13.21 1.56
C GLY A 92 -12.81 13.03 0.26
N PHE A 93 -12.93 11.80 -0.25
CA PHE A 93 -13.64 11.54 -1.52
C PHE A 93 -15.13 11.70 -1.41
N LYS A 94 -15.78 11.30 -0.30
CA LYS A 94 -17.22 11.58 -0.09
C LYS A 94 -17.50 13.07 -0.04
N SER A 95 -16.64 13.82 0.64
CA SER A 95 -16.78 15.29 0.70
C SER A 95 -16.56 15.95 -0.67
N ALA A 96 -15.60 15.46 -1.46
CA ALA A 96 -15.21 16.05 -2.74
C ALA A 96 -16.13 15.63 -3.89
N LEU A 97 -16.44 14.34 -4.00
CA LEU A 97 -17.14 13.74 -5.14
C LEU A 97 -18.61 13.45 -4.87
N GLY A 98 -19.07 13.60 -3.61
CA GLY A 98 -20.46 13.39 -3.23
C GLY A 98 -21.01 12.03 -3.66
N GLU A 99 -22.21 12.03 -4.26
CA GLU A 99 -22.92 10.82 -4.72
C GLU A 99 -22.21 10.09 -5.90
N ALA A 100 -21.27 10.74 -6.58
CA ALA A 100 -20.49 10.11 -7.63
C ALA A 100 -19.46 9.11 -7.07
N PHE A 101 -19.09 9.24 -5.80
CA PHE A 101 -18.19 8.33 -5.11
C PHE A 101 -18.98 7.30 -4.30
N GLN A 102 -18.98 6.05 -4.75
CA GLN A 102 -19.81 4.97 -4.19
C GLN A 102 -18.94 3.89 -3.52
N PRO A 103 -18.44 4.14 -2.31
CA PRO A 103 -17.74 3.13 -1.52
C PRO A 103 -18.74 2.08 -1.04
N THR A 104 -18.38 0.80 -1.21
CA THR A 104 -19.26 -0.34 -0.88
C THR A 104 -18.82 -1.07 0.36
N LEU A 105 -17.50 -1.10 0.65
CA LEU A 105 -16.95 -1.82 1.78
C LEU A 105 -15.57 -1.28 2.14
N ILE A 106 -15.29 -1.16 3.43
CA ILE A 106 -13.96 -0.93 3.98
C ILE A 106 -13.49 -2.26 4.56
N ARG A 107 -12.31 -2.75 4.13
CA ARG A 107 -11.66 -3.91 4.72
C ARG A 107 -10.45 -3.45 5.52
N ILE A 108 -10.28 -4.01 6.70
CA ILE A 108 -9.16 -3.69 7.58
C ILE A 108 -8.46 -4.96 8.06
N LYS A 109 -7.13 -4.90 8.05
CA LYS A 109 -6.29 -5.92 8.69
C LYS A 109 -6.57 -6.00 10.19
N PRO A 110 -6.23 -7.13 10.85
CA PRO A 110 -6.29 -7.22 12.30
C PRO A 110 -5.47 -6.10 12.94
N CYS A 111 -6.09 -5.29 13.79
CA CYS A 111 -5.43 -4.25 14.55
C CYS A 111 -5.62 -4.52 16.05
N TRP A 112 -4.54 -4.89 16.72
CA TRP A 112 -4.55 -5.36 18.11
C TRP A 112 -4.79 -4.28 19.16
N SER A 113 -4.70 -3.00 18.78
CA SER A 113 -4.76 -1.88 19.72
C SER A 113 -6.15 -1.27 19.92
N GLU A 114 -7.13 -1.64 19.11
CA GLU A 114 -8.50 -1.15 19.24
C GLU A 114 -9.47 -2.30 19.44
N THR A 115 -10.04 -2.36 20.63
CA THR A 115 -10.96 -3.44 21.04
C THR A 115 -12.34 -3.32 20.40
N GLU A 116 -12.74 -2.12 19.98
CA GLU A 116 -14.07 -1.86 19.39
C GLU A 116 -13.99 -0.98 18.14
N TRP A 117 -14.04 -1.63 17.01
CA TRP A 117 -14.27 -0.96 15.72
C TRP A 117 -15.79 -0.87 15.46
N PRO A 118 -16.31 0.25 14.97
CA PRO A 118 -17.68 0.33 14.51
C PRO A 118 -17.93 -0.63 13.35
N THR A 119 -19.20 -0.96 13.13
CA THR A 119 -19.61 -1.76 11.97
C THR A 119 -19.67 -0.97 10.68
N HIS A 120 -19.68 0.36 10.78
CA HIS A 120 -19.76 1.28 9.64
C HIS A 120 -18.92 2.53 9.90
N PHE A 121 -18.39 3.12 8.84
CA PHE A 121 -17.77 4.44 8.85
C PHE A 121 -18.38 5.29 7.74
N MET A 122 -18.95 6.45 8.09
CA MET A 122 -19.67 7.34 7.16
C MET A 122 -20.69 6.60 6.28
N GLY A 123 -21.41 5.62 6.86
CA GLY A 123 -22.39 4.79 6.15
C GLY A 123 -21.80 3.66 5.30
N VAL A 124 -20.47 3.47 5.28
CA VAL A 124 -19.79 2.38 4.59
C VAL A 124 -19.53 1.24 5.56
N PRO A 125 -19.93 -0.01 5.26
CA PRO A 125 -19.67 -1.17 6.11
C PRO A 125 -18.15 -1.40 6.32
N ILE A 126 -17.77 -1.94 7.48
CA ILE A 126 -16.39 -2.33 7.79
C ILE A 126 -16.34 -3.85 8.01
N GLU A 127 -15.52 -4.52 7.21
CA GLU A 127 -15.12 -5.92 7.38
C GLU A 127 -13.77 -5.97 8.10
N LYS A 128 -13.74 -6.65 9.25
CA LYS A 128 -12.55 -6.79 10.10
C LYS A 128 -11.79 -8.06 9.75
N ASN A 129 -10.54 -8.12 10.17
CA ASN A 129 -9.66 -9.28 9.99
C ASN A 129 -9.47 -9.69 8.52
N ALA A 130 -9.52 -8.73 7.63
CA ALA A 130 -9.25 -8.94 6.21
C ALA A 130 -7.73 -9.12 5.97
N PRO A 131 -7.33 -9.79 4.90
CA PRO A 131 -5.90 -9.97 4.56
C PRO A 131 -5.20 -8.66 4.18
N GLU A 132 -5.96 -7.68 3.67
CA GLU A 132 -5.45 -6.37 3.25
C GLU A 132 -6.34 -5.25 3.78
N THR A 133 -5.72 -4.07 3.97
CA THR A 133 -6.47 -2.83 4.27
C THR A 133 -6.82 -2.16 2.96
N GLU A 134 -8.11 -2.19 2.60
CA GLU A 134 -8.58 -1.73 1.30
C GLU A 134 -9.96 -1.08 1.35
N LEU A 135 -10.22 -0.22 0.40
CA LEU A 135 -11.52 0.39 0.13
C LEU A 135 -12.09 -0.20 -1.16
N LEU A 136 -13.26 -0.81 -1.08
CA LEU A 136 -13.99 -1.28 -2.26
C LEU A 136 -14.98 -0.23 -2.71
N LEU A 137 -15.03 -0.01 -4.02
CA LEU A 137 -15.94 0.90 -4.71
C LEU A 137 -16.80 0.13 -5.70
N ALA A 138 -18.02 0.58 -5.95
CA ALA A 138 -18.78 0.10 -7.08
C ALA A 138 -18.03 0.43 -8.39
N ARG A 139 -17.75 -0.56 -9.24
CA ARG A 139 -17.04 -0.35 -10.50
C ARG A 139 -17.72 0.66 -11.40
N SER A 140 -19.06 0.72 -11.37
CA SER A 140 -19.86 1.68 -12.12
C SER A 140 -19.55 3.14 -11.78
N CYS A 141 -19.15 3.44 -10.54
CA CYS A 141 -18.83 4.81 -10.16
C CYS A 141 -17.57 5.36 -10.85
N LEU A 142 -16.68 4.48 -11.32
CA LEU A 142 -15.44 4.90 -11.98
C LEU A 142 -15.67 5.68 -13.27
N SER A 143 -16.75 5.36 -14.00
CA SER A 143 -17.15 6.05 -15.24
C SER A 143 -18.07 7.26 -14.99
N ALA A 144 -18.48 7.50 -13.75
CA ALA A 144 -19.29 8.67 -13.42
C ALA A 144 -18.52 9.96 -13.69
N SER A 145 -19.23 11.01 -14.14
CA SER A 145 -18.65 12.33 -14.34
C SER A 145 -18.10 12.89 -13.03
N ASN A 146 -16.94 13.50 -13.09
CA ASN A 146 -16.33 14.14 -11.93
C ASN A 146 -17.11 15.43 -11.57
N PRO A 147 -17.77 15.51 -10.41
CA PRO A 147 -18.54 16.69 -10.01
C PRO A 147 -17.68 17.93 -9.72
N LEU A 148 -16.39 17.74 -9.50
CA LEU A 148 -15.42 18.83 -9.30
C LEU A 148 -14.89 19.38 -10.61
N ARG A 149 -15.26 18.79 -11.75
CA ARG A 149 -14.72 19.20 -13.06
C ARG A 149 -14.91 20.70 -13.31
N ARG A 150 -13.83 21.34 -13.67
CA ARG A 150 -13.78 22.74 -14.10
C ARG A 150 -12.91 22.88 -15.33
N ASP A 151 -13.21 23.84 -16.18
CA ASP A 151 -12.36 24.20 -17.30
C ASP A 151 -11.24 25.10 -16.78
N ILE A 152 -10.10 24.47 -16.46
CA ILE A 152 -8.91 25.14 -15.94
C ILE A 152 -7.88 25.17 -17.04
N HIS A 153 -7.43 26.36 -17.40
CA HIS A 153 -6.35 26.53 -18.36
C HIS A 153 -5.06 25.85 -17.88
N GLU A 154 -4.44 25.12 -18.77
CA GLU A 154 -3.18 24.43 -18.49
C GLU A 154 -2.03 25.44 -18.52
N THR A 155 -1.45 25.72 -17.37
CA THR A 155 -0.23 26.53 -17.30
C THR A 155 1.00 25.63 -17.49
N PRO A 156 2.14 26.16 -17.96
CA PRO A 156 3.38 25.40 -18.10
C PRO A 156 3.80 24.73 -16.79
N GLU A 157 3.57 25.38 -15.66
CA GLU A 157 3.87 24.85 -14.33
C GLU A 157 3.00 23.64 -14.00
N LEU A 158 1.69 23.70 -14.33
CA LEU A 158 0.77 22.59 -14.10
C LEU A 158 1.10 21.39 -15.00
N VAL A 159 1.53 21.63 -16.24
CA VAL A 159 2.02 20.59 -17.16
C VAL A 159 3.26 19.91 -16.58
N ALA A 160 4.27 20.69 -16.21
CA ALA A 160 5.52 20.18 -15.65
C ALA A 160 5.29 19.37 -14.35
N GLU A 161 4.40 19.85 -13.49
CA GLU A 161 4.04 19.16 -12.28
C GLU A 161 3.33 17.84 -12.57
N ARG A 162 2.36 17.81 -13.49
CA ARG A 162 1.69 16.59 -13.93
C ARG A 162 2.67 15.55 -14.48
N GLU A 163 3.63 15.98 -15.32
CA GLU A 163 4.64 15.09 -15.89
C GLU A 163 5.53 14.48 -14.80
N ARG A 164 5.94 15.27 -13.82
CA ARG A 164 6.69 14.76 -12.64
C ARG A 164 5.89 13.71 -11.88
N TYR A 165 4.61 13.97 -11.58
CA TYR A 165 3.76 12.99 -10.89
C TYR A 165 3.56 11.73 -11.70
N GLN A 166 3.43 11.83 -13.04
CA GLN A 166 3.30 10.66 -13.89
C GLN A 166 4.55 9.78 -13.86
N GLU A 167 5.74 10.38 -13.83
CA GLU A 167 7.00 9.61 -13.76
C GLU A 167 7.19 8.96 -12.39
N ASP A 168 6.95 9.70 -11.31
CA ASP A 168 7.01 9.18 -9.94
C ASP A 168 6.00 8.05 -9.75
N ALA A 169 4.79 8.19 -10.30
CA ALA A 169 3.76 7.15 -10.24
C ALA A 169 4.15 5.87 -11.01
N LYS A 170 4.78 5.99 -12.17
CA LYS A 170 5.28 4.83 -12.91
C LYS A 170 6.32 4.07 -12.09
N THR A 171 7.22 4.80 -11.45
CA THR A 171 8.26 4.26 -10.57
C THR A 171 7.64 3.53 -9.37
N ALA A 172 6.69 4.16 -8.69
CA ALA A 172 5.98 3.57 -7.56
C ALA A 172 5.16 2.33 -7.99
N LEU A 173 4.45 2.38 -9.13
CA LEU A 173 3.70 1.24 -9.65
C LEU A 173 4.61 0.07 -9.99
N LEU A 174 5.76 0.31 -10.62
CA LEU A 174 6.74 -0.74 -10.92
C LEU A 174 7.23 -1.42 -9.63
N ARG A 175 7.57 -0.62 -8.60
CA ARG A 175 7.98 -1.16 -7.29
C ARG A 175 6.87 -1.99 -6.66
N ASN A 176 5.66 -1.44 -6.59
CA ASN A 176 4.51 -2.08 -5.95
C ASN A 176 4.09 -3.39 -6.63
N ASP A 177 3.98 -3.38 -7.96
CA ASP A 177 3.68 -4.58 -8.75
C ASP A 177 4.75 -5.65 -8.55
N THR A 178 6.02 -5.24 -8.50
CA THR A 178 7.15 -6.14 -8.25
C THR A 178 7.08 -6.72 -6.84
N CYS A 179 6.90 -5.92 -5.80
CA CYS A 179 6.81 -6.39 -4.41
C CYS A 179 5.60 -7.31 -4.20
N SER A 180 4.45 -6.96 -4.78
CA SER A 180 3.23 -7.80 -4.73
C SER A 180 3.47 -9.16 -5.42
N TRP A 181 4.14 -9.15 -6.57
CA TRP A 181 4.50 -10.38 -7.28
C TRP A 181 5.49 -11.22 -6.45
N ILE A 182 6.51 -10.61 -5.86
CA ILE A 182 7.47 -11.28 -4.98
C ILE A 182 6.74 -11.96 -3.81
N ARG A 183 5.85 -11.26 -3.09
CA ARG A 183 5.07 -11.84 -1.98
C ARG A 183 4.31 -13.09 -2.39
N ALA A 184 3.68 -13.07 -3.56
CA ALA A 184 2.91 -14.20 -4.06
C ALA A 184 3.79 -15.38 -4.47
N HIS A 185 5.03 -15.16 -4.91
CA HIS A 185 5.90 -16.20 -5.48
C HIS A 185 6.99 -16.70 -4.53
N LEU A 186 7.32 -15.98 -3.46
CA LEU A 186 8.30 -16.43 -2.48
C LEU A 186 7.96 -17.83 -1.92
N PRO A 187 6.72 -18.13 -1.48
CA PRO A 187 6.40 -19.43 -0.92
C PRO A 187 6.47 -20.58 -1.93
N THR A 188 6.40 -20.27 -3.23
CA THR A 188 6.44 -21.29 -4.30
C THR A 188 7.87 -21.71 -4.68
N GLY A 189 8.90 -21.01 -4.18
CA GLY A 189 10.29 -21.18 -4.58
C GLY A 189 10.60 -20.67 -6.00
N ASN A 190 9.63 -20.09 -6.70
CA ASN A 190 9.74 -19.63 -8.10
C ASN A 190 9.86 -18.10 -8.22
N CYS A 191 10.48 -17.46 -7.23
CA CYS A 191 10.65 -16.01 -7.23
C CYS A 191 11.96 -15.61 -7.91
N ASP A 192 11.97 -15.59 -9.25
CA ASP A 192 13.13 -15.16 -10.03
C ASP A 192 12.80 -14.05 -11.05
N LEU A 193 13.82 -13.27 -11.38
CA LEU A 193 13.69 -12.12 -12.27
C LEU A 193 13.26 -12.51 -13.70
N THR A 194 13.57 -13.71 -14.15
CA THR A 194 13.22 -14.17 -15.52
C THR A 194 11.71 -14.36 -15.61
N GLN A 195 11.08 -14.95 -14.60
CA GLN A 195 9.64 -15.12 -14.55
C GLN A 195 8.89 -13.78 -14.46
N LEU A 196 9.41 -12.84 -13.65
CA LEU A 196 8.86 -11.49 -13.59
C LEU A 196 8.98 -10.77 -14.93
N ALA A 197 10.10 -10.91 -15.63
CA ALA A 197 10.30 -10.33 -16.96
C ALA A 197 9.31 -10.86 -17.99
N VAL A 198 9.04 -12.17 -18.00
CA VAL A 198 8.00 -12.80 -18.83
C VAL A 198 6.63 -12.20 -18.53
N ARG A 199 6.26 -12.08 -17.25
CA ARG A 199 4.99 -11.45 -16.83
C ARG A 199 4.85 -10.02 -17.32
N LEU A 200 5.94 -9.24 -17.26
CA LEU A 200 5.97 -7.84 -17.69
C LEU A 200 6.21 -7.67 -19.20
N ASN A 201 6.20 -8.78 -19.94
CA ASN A 201 6.41 -8.84 -21.41
C ASN A 201 7.68 -8.13 -21.85
N CYS A 202 8.80 -8.34 -21.13
CA CYS A 202 10.11 -7.81 -21.47
C CYS A 202 11.21 -8.86 -21.21
N ASP A 203 12.42 -8.60 -21.72
CA ASP A 203 13.56 -9.44 -21.40
C ASP A 203 14.20 -9.08 -20.06
N LYS A 204 14.90 -10.05 -19.47
CA LYS A 204 15.55 -9.92 -18.15
C LYS A 204 16.49 -8.73 -18.07
N ARG A 205 17.27 -8.45 -19.12
CA ARG A 205 18.25 -7.36 -19.15
C ARG A 205 17.55 -5.99 -19.15
N THR A 206 16.48 -5.87 -19.91
CA THR A 206 15.64 -4.68 -19.93
C THR A 206 15.04 -4.41 -18.55
N LEU A 207 14.53 -5.44 -17.88
CA LEU A 207 13.94 -5.30 -16.54
C LEU A 207 15.01 -4.92 -15.49
N GLN A 208 16.21 -5.52 -15.54
CA GLN A 208 17.31 -5.12 -14.68
C GLN A 208 17.69 -3.63 -14.83
N ARG A 209 17.82 -3.17 -16.09
CA ARG A 209 18.11 -1.75 -16.37
C ARG A 209 17.01 -0.82 -15.89
N ARG A 210 15.73 -1.26 -15.98
CA ARG A 210 14.62 -0.49 -15.44
C ARG A 210 14.72 -0.36 -13.93
N PHE A 211 14.99 -1.43 -13.20
CA PHE A 211 15.16 -1.35 -11.75
C PHE A 211 16.31 -0.43 -11.34
N GLU A 212 17.46 -0.54 -12.01
CA GLU A 212 18.61 0.34 -11.72
C GLU A 212 18.30 1.81 -12.02
N ARG A 213 17.60 2.09 -13.13
CA ARG A 213 17.30 3.47 -13.55
C ARG A 213 16.13 4.08 -12.79
N GLU A 214 15.02 3.32 -12.63
CA GLU A 214 13.75 3.84 -12.12
C GLU A 214 13.62 3.67 -10.60
N LEU A 215 14.19 2.61 -10.02
CA LEU A 215 14.09 2.29 -8.60
C LEU A 215 15.41 2.45 -7.84
N SER A 216 16.53 2.70 -8.55
CA SER A 216 17.88 2.78 -7.96
C SER A 216 18.25 1.55 -7.10
N CYS A 217 17.67 0.39 -7.39
CA CYS A 217 17.89 -0.85 -6.66
C CYS A 217 17.95 -2.06 -7.60
N ARG A 218 18.34 -3.22 -7.06
CA ARG A 218 18.31 -4.49 -7.77
C ARG A 218 17.09 -5.29 -7.37
N PHE A 219 16.69 -6.23 -8.20
CA PHE A 219 15.59 -7.17 -7.86
C PHE A 219 15.85 -7.94 -6.56
N SER A 220 17.12 -8.34 -6.31
CA SER A 220 17.50 -8.99 -5.06
C SER A 220 17.21 -8.14 -3.82
N ASP A 221 17.36 -6.84 -3.94
CA ASP A 221 17.14 -5.91 -2.83
C ASP A 221 15.65 -5.84 -2.50
N LEU A 222 14.78 -5.79 -3.52
CA LEU A 222 13.33 -5.87 -3.35
C LEU A 222 12.87 -7.21 -2.76
N VAL A 223 13.51 -8.32 -3.16
CA VAL A 223 13.24 -9.65 -2.58
C VAL A 223 13.61 -9.67 -1.10
N ASP A 224 14.77 -9.11 -0.74
CA ASP A 224 15.21 -9.04 0.65
C ASP A 224 14.34 -8.09 1.49
N ASP A 225 13.86 -6.98 0.93
CA ASP A 225 12.90 -6.08 1.58
C ASP A 225 11.56 -6.79 1.86
N VAL A 226 10.98 -7.45 0.86
CA VAL A 226 9.72 -8.20 1.03
C VAL A 226 9.88 -9.35 2.02
N ARG A 227 11.01 -10.05 2.03
CA ARG A 227 11.31 -11.08 3.05
C ARG A 227 11.35 -10.50 4.44
N ALA A 228 11.97 -9.34 4.61
CA ALA A 228 12.04 -8.64 5.89
C ALA A 228 10.64 -8.24 6.39
N GLU A 229 9.79 -7.73 5.50
CA GLU A 229 8.39 -7.41 5.83
C GLU A 229 7.57 -8.64 6.24
N MET A 230 7.72 -9.74 5.50
CA MET A 230 6.95 -10.96 5.75
C MET A 230 7.41 -11.71 7.01
N CYS A 231 8.71 -11.74 7.32
CA CYS A 231 9.23 -12.57 8.40
C CYS A 231 8.88 -12.06 9.79
N VAL A 232 8.80 -10.75 10.00
CA VAL A 232 8.55 -10.18 11.33
C VAL A 232 7.17 -10.57 11.89
N PRO A 233 6.03 -10.43 11.15
CA PRO A 233 4.73 -10.89 11.62
C PRO A 233 4.69 -12.38 11.93
N LEU A 234 5.35 -13.19 11.10
CA LEU A 234 5.40 -14.64 11.29
C LEU A 234 6.16 -15.02 12.57
N LEU A 235 7.25 -14.32 12.88
CA LEU A 235 8.01 -14.51 14.12
C LEU A 235 7.23 -14.04 15.36
N GLU A 236 6.61 -12.86 15.29
CA GLU A 236 5.87 -12.26 16.41
C GLU A 236 4.58 -13.03 16.74
N SER A 237 3.98 -13.70 15.76
CA SER A 237 2.82 -14.57 16.00
C SER A 237 3.14 -15.75 16.94
N GLY A 238 4.39 -16.21 16.95
CA GLY A 238 4.81 -17.36 17.74
C GLY A 238 4.17 -18.71 17.34
N VAL A 239 3.34 -18.72 16.28
CA VAL A 239 2.56 -19.89 15.85
C VAL A 239 3.36 -20.83 14.95
N PHE A 240 4.26 -20.28 14.15
CA PHE A 240 4.95 -21.03 13.11
C PHE A 240 6.33 -21.52 13.56
N PRO A 241 6.68 -22.79 13.29
CA PRO A 241 8.04 -23.26 13.50
C PRO A 241 8.99 -22.55 12.53
N MET A 242 10.26 -22.39 12.93
CA MET A 242 11.28 -21.66 12.17
C MET A 242 11.47 -22.17 10.74
N GLN A 243 11.29 -23.48 10.53
CA GLN A 243 11.37 -24.09 9.21
C GLN A 243 10.19 -23.67 8.31
N ALA A 244 8.97 -23.61 8.85
CA ALA A 244 7.79 -23.17 8.10
C ALA A 244 7.90 -21.67 7.70
N ILE A 245 8.45 -20.84 8.59
CA ILE A 245 8.74 -19.42 8.26
C ILE A 245 9.77 -19.36 7.12
N ALA A 246 10.85 -20.13 7.19
CA ALA A 246 11.86 -20.18 6.14
C ALA A 246 11.25 -20.57 4.79
N GLU A 247 10.40 -21.58 4.75
CA GLU A 247 9.70 -22.04 3.53
C GLU A 247 8.78 -20.95 2.94
N GLN A 248 7.99 -20.26 3.76
CA GLN A 248 7.15 -19.15 3.32
C GLN A 248 7.95 -17.99 2.72
N LEU A 249 9.21 -17.82 3.14
CA LEU A 249 10.13 -16.81 2.62
C LEU A 249 10.99 -17.31 1.45
N GLY A 250 10.70 -18.53 0.94
CA GLY A 250 11.41 -19.12 -0.19
C GLY A 250 12.82 -19.61 0.14
N TYR A 251 13.11 -19.95 1.40
CA TYR A 251 14.37 -20.58 1.82
C TYR A 251 14.22 -22.09 1.97
N ALA A 252 15.17 -22.84 1.44
CA ALA A 252 15.18 -24.30 1.60
C ALA A 252 15.42 -24.75 3.03
N THR A 253 16.08 -23.95 3.86
CA THR A 253 16.42 -24.30 5.25
C THR A 253 16.27 -23.12 6.20
N SER A 254 15.92 -23.40 7.45
CA SER A 254 15.90 -22.40 8.52
C SER A 254 17.25 -21.74 8.79
N GLY A 255 18.36 -22.44 8.50
CA GLY A 255 19.71 -21.88 8.60
C GLY A 255 19.98 -20.76 7.58
N ASN A 256 19.47 -20.89 6.35
CA ASN A 256 19.57 -19.82 5.33
C ASN A 256 18.74 -18.61 5.74
N PHE A 257 17.53 -18.82 6.24
CA PHE A 257 16.68 -17.77 6.80
C PHE A 257 17.38 -17.07 7.98
N SER A 258 17.93 -17.82 8.94
CA SER A 258 18.61 -17.23 10.10
C SER A 258 19.78 -16.35 9.70
N ARG A 259 20.58 -16.73 8.69
CA ARG A 259 21.67 -15.90 8.17
C ARG A 259 21.18 -14.62 7.50
N PHE A 260 20.10 -14.70 6.72
CA PHE A 260 19.45 -13.52 6.16
C PHE A 260 18.96 -12.58 7.27
N PHE A 261 18.23 -13.12 8.24
CA PHE A 261 17.64 -12.34 9.33
C PHE A 261 18.73 -11.64 10.16
N GLN A 262 19.80 -12.35 10.53
CA GLN A 262 20.92 -11.77 11.27
C GLN A 262 21.62 -10.66 10.51
N ARG A 263 21.81 -10.83 9.20
CA ARG A 263 22.38 -9.77 8.35
C ARG A 263 21.48 -8.55 8.28
N ARG A 264 20.16 -8.74 8.23
CA ARG A 264 19.19 -7.65 8.06
C ARG A 264 18.85 -6.92 9.36
N PHE A 265 18.73 -7.64 10.46
CA PHE A 265 18.23 -7.12 11.74
C PHE A 265 19.29 -7.11 12.87
N GLY A 266 20.48 -7.59 12.63
CA GLY A 266 21.59 -7.59 13.61
C GLY A 266 21.50 -8.63 14.71
N CYS A 267 20.42 -9.39 14.80
CA CYS A 267 20.20 -10.44 15.80
C CYS A 267 19.62 -11.71 15.17
N THR A 268 19.61 -12.83 15.93
CA THR A 268 18.99 -14.06 15.41
C THR A 268 17.46 -14.01 15.50
N PRO A 269 16.72 -14.76 14.66
CA PRO A 269 15.25 -14.85 14.78
C PRO A 269 14.79 -15.28 16.17
N ARG A 270 15.54 -16.16 16.84
CA ARG A 270 15.24 -16.62 18.22
C ARG A 270 15.40 -15.50 19.25
N ASP A 271 16.44 -14.70 19.12
CA ASP A 271 16.66 -13.55 20.01
C ASP A 271 15.57 -12.50 19.81
N TRP A 272 15.16 -12.25 18.56
CA TRP A 272 14.04 -11.36 18.25
C TRP A 272 12.74 -11.80 18.90
N THR A 273 12.36 -13.07 18.74
CA THR A 273 11.13 -13.62 19.36
C THR A 273 11.18 -13.54 20.89
N ARG A 274 12.34 -13.78 21.51
CA ARG A 274 12.49 -13.65 22.96
C ARG A 274 12.32 -12.22 23.44
N LEU A 275 12.84 -11.23 22.73
CA LEU A 275 12.69 -9.80 23.06
C LEU A 275 11.24 -9.31 22.86
N ALA A 276 10.55 -9.78 21.83
CA ALA A 276 9.15 -9.43 21.56
C ALA A 276 8.16 -10.00 22.62
N ILE A 277 8.51 -11.10 23.30
CA ILE A 277 7.66 -11.70 24.36
C ILE A 277 7.88 -11.03 25.73
N THR A 278 9.02 -10.36 25.93
CA THR A 278 9.39 -9.75 27.22
C THR A 278 9.13 -8.24 27.31
N GLY A 279 8.68 -7.57 26.25
CA GLY A 279 8.28 -6.16 26.19
C GLY A 279 6.79 -5.99 26.00
#